data_ff447cb2e85a6ec305df32aa40d24219
#
_entry.id   ff447cb2e85a6ec305df32aa40d24219
#
_cell.length_a   1.000
_cell.length_b   1.000
_cell.length_c   1.000
_cell.angle_alpha   90.00
_cell.angle_beta   90.00
_cell.angle_gamma   90.00
#
_symmetry.space_group_name_H-M   'P 1'
#
loop_
_entity.id
_entity.type
_entity.pdbx_description
1 polymer ?
#
loop_
_entity_poly.entity_id
_entity_poly.type
_entity_poly.pdbx_seq_one_letter_code
_entity_poly.pdbx_strand_id
1 'polypeptide(L)'
;MSENYETLLVKTETFEPFVLCLALGTLEAIKSEIWSTEAGIWTIGRPNFLDELEKMNVSEETKNILVEFDELNALQDLVSEDDFNEKLSKIEQNIKKRLEDFSGSFWSAKWANENS
;
A
#
# COMPACT_ATOMS: atom_id res chain seq x y z
N MET A 1 7.68 14.43 -24.27
CA MET A 1 8.68 13.58 -23.63
C MET A 1 8.02 12.28 -23.16
N SER A 2 8.53 11.17 -23.61
CA SER A 2 7.97 9.88 -23.19
C SER A 2 8.56 9.45 -21.87
N GLU A 3 7.72 8.94 -21.01
CA GLU A 3 8.16 8.36 -19.76
C GLU A 3 8.47 6.88 -19.97
N ASN A 4 9.49 6.40 -19.31
CA ASN A 4 9.87 5.00 -19.38
C ASN A 4 9.33 4.27 -18.15
N TYR A 5 8.70 3.13 -18.38
CA TYR A 5 8.12 2.32 -17.32
C TYR A 5 8.68 0.91 -17.38
N GLU A 6 8.93 0.37 -16.21
CA GLU A 6 9.19 -1.04 -16.08
C GLU A 6 7.87 -1.71 -15.72
N THR A 7 7.61 -2.88 -16.29
CA THR A 7 6.36 -3.59 -16.03
C THR A 7 6.63 -4.87 -15.26
N LEU A 8 6.07 -4.94 -14.07
CA LEU A 8 6.15 -6.13 -13.22
C LEU A 8 4.80 -6.81 -13.24
N LEU A 9 4.79 -8.11 -13.53
CA LEU A 9 3.58 -8.91 -13.55
C LEU A 9 3.53 -9.75 -12.29
N VAL A 10 2.55 -9.50 -11.46
CA VAL A 10 2.36 -10.23 -10.21
C VAL A 10 1.24 -11.26 -10.40
N LYS A 11 1.46 -12.48 -9.94
CA LYS A 11 0.44 -13.52 -10.02
C LYS A 11 -0.84 -13.05 -9.33
N THR A 12 -1.97 -13.23 -9.99
CA THR A 12 -3.27 -12.80 -9.48
C THR A 12 -3.54 -13.37 -8.09
N GLU A 13 -3.20 -14.64 -7.87
CA GLU A 13 -3.43 -15.31 -6.60
C GLU A 13 -2.65 -14.72 -5.43
N THR A 14 -1.54 -14.06 -5.72
CA THR A 14 -0.65 -13.50 -4.69
C THR A 14 -0.62 -11.98 -4.72
N PHE A 15 -1.53 -11.36 -5.48
CA PHE A 15 -1.53 -9.90 -5.64
C PHE A 15 -1.86 -9.19 -4.33
N GLU A 16 -2.80 -9.71 -3.56
CA GLU A 16 -3.19 -9.04 -2.31
C GLU A 16 -2.04 -8.97 -1.30
N PRO A 17 -1.32 -10.06 -0.98
CA PRO A 17 -0.16 -9.94 -0.09
C PRO A 17 0.95 -9.06 -0.67
N PHE A 18 1.10 -9.02 -2.00
CA PHE A 18 2.04 -8.10 -2.63
C PHE A 18 1.70 -6.65 -2.30
N VAL A 19 0.42 -6.27 -2.46
CA VAL A 19 -0.04 -4.90 -2.17
C VAL A 19 0.12 -4.58 -0.69
N LEU A 20 -0.19 -5.54 0.18
CA LEU A 20 -0.05 -5.32 1.62
C LEU A 20 1.41 -5.09 2.03
N CYS A 21 2.34 -5.82 1.41
CA CYS A 21 3.76 -5.61 1.68
C CYS A 21 4.22 -4.23 1.21
N LEU A 22 3.74 -3.78 0.04
CA LEU A 22 4.03 -2.43 -0.43
C LEU A 22 3.49 -1.37 0.53
N ALA A 23 2.28 -1.60 1.02
CA ALA A 23 1.65 -0.68 1.97
C ALA A 23 2.44 -0.61 3.27
N LEU A 24 2.89 -1.75 3.77
CA LEU A 24 3.67 -1.81 5.01
C LEU A 24 5.00 -1.06 4.85
N GLY A 25 5.69 -1.28 3.73
CA GLY A 25 6.94 -0.59 3.46
C GLY A 25 6.76 0.91 3.29
N THR A 26 5.70 1.32 2.61
CA THR A 26 5.36 2.74 2.43
C THR A 26 5.11 3.40 3.79
N LEU A 27 4.34 2.73 4.64
CA LEU A 27 4.02 3.24 5.96
C LEU A 27 5.29 3.38 6.81
N GLU A 28 6.19 2.42 6.75
CA GLU A 28 7.45 2.48 7.48
C GLU A 28 8.30 3.66 7.00
N ALA A 29 8.31 3.92 5.70
CA ALA A 29 9.04 5.06 5.16
C ALA A 29 8.48 6.39 5.69
N ILE A 30 7.17 6.47 5.86
CA ILE A 30 6.52 7.67 6.44
C ILE A 30 6.86 7.78 7.92
N LYS A 31 6.74 6.68 8.67
CA LYS A 31 7.01 6.67 10.12
C LYS A 31 8.44 7.03 10.44
N SER A 32 9.37 6.59 9.60
CA SER A 32 10.80 6.85 9.79
C SER A 32 11.22 8.19 9.21
N GLU A 33 10.27 8.97 8.71
CA GLU A 33 10.50 10.29 8.12
C GLU A 33 11.45 10.28 6.93
N ILE A 34 11.58 9.12 6.27
CA ILE A 34 12.33 8.99 5.02
C ILE A 34 11.54 9.61 3.88
N TRP A 35 10.23 9.40 3.89
CA TRP A 35 9.30 9.99 2.94
C TRP A 35 8.29 10.87 3.68
N SER A 36 7.85 11.94 3.02
CA SER A 36 6.74 12.72 3.53
C SER A 36 5.45 11.92 3.43
N THR A 37 4.46 12.33 4.22
CA THR A 37 3.12 11.71 4.15
C THR A 37 2.56 11.81 2.74
N GLU A 38 2.73 12.97 2.10
CA GLU A 38 2.24 13.18 0.73
C GLU A 38 2.89 12.19 -0.25
N ALA A 39 4.20 11.99 -0.15
CA ALA A 39 4.90 11.05 -1.04
C ALA A 39 4.37 9.63 -0.87
N GLY A 40 4.08 9.22 0.37
CA GLY A 40 3.51 7.92 0.64
C GLY A 40 2.13 7.76 0.05
N ILE A 41 1.29 8.77 0.17
CA ILE A 41 -0.05 8.75 -0.41
C ILE A 41 0.02 8.64 -1.94
N TRP A 42 0.92 9.40 -2.57
CA TRP A 42 1.11 9.33 -4.00
C TRP A 42 1.54 7.94 -4.46
N THR A 43 2.19 7.19 -3.58
CA THR A 43 2.67 5.86 -3.91
C THR A 43 1.55 4.82 -3.91
N ILE A 44 0.66 4.83 -2.90
CA ILE A 44 -0.28 3.73 -2.72
C ILE A 44 -1.71 4.15 -2.38
N GLY A 45 -1.92 5.37 -1.88
CA GLY A 45 -3.23 5.80 -1.41
C GLY A 45 -4.04 6.60 -2.42
N ARG A 46 -3.56 6.75 -3.64
CA ARG A 46 -4.22 7.58 -4.64
C ARG A 46 -5.51 6.94 -5.17
N PRO A 47 -6.53 7.76 -5.45
CA PRO A 47 -7.78 7.24 -6.00
C PRO A 47 -7.60 6.41 -7.27
N ASN A 48 -6.68 6.80 -8.16
CA ASN A 48 -6.43 6.04 -9.39
C ASN A 48 -5.96 4.61 -9.09
N PHE A 49 -5.08 4.47 -8.09
CA PHE A 49 -4.59 3.16 -7.67
C PHE A 49 -5.71 2.35 -7.03
N LEU A 50 -6.50 3.00 -6.16
CA LEU A 50 -7.60 2.34 -5.46
C LEU A 50 -8.70 1.89 -6.44
N ASP A 51 -9.00 2.72 -7.44
CA ASP A 51 -10.00 2.37 -8.46
C ASP A 51 -9.57 1.12 -9.25
N GLU A 52 -8.29 1.00 -9.56
CA GLU A 52 -7.78 -0.17 -10.26
C GLU A 52 -7.86 -1.42 -9.37
N LEU A 53 -7.64 -1.26 -8.06
CA LEU A 53 -7.76 -2.38 -7.13
C LEU A 53 -9.17 -2.94 -7.09
N GLU A 54 -10.19 -2.12 -7.29
CA GLU A 54 -11.57 -2.59 -7.29
C GLU A 54 -11.85 -3.54 -8.45
N LYS A 55 -11.08 -3.43 -9.54
CA LYS A 55 -11.20 -4.31 -10.69
C LYS A 55 -10.47 -5.62 -10.48
N MET A 56 -9.70 -5.73 -9.42
CA MET A 56 -8.90 -6.89 -9.09
C MET A 56 -9.51 -7.66 -7.95
N ASN A 57 -9.09 -8.90 -7.77
CA ASN A 57 -9.63 -9.77 -6.73
C ASN A 57 -8.94 -9.50 -5.38
N VAL A 58 -9.16 -8.29 -4.85
CA VAL A 58 -8.63 -7.86 -3.56
C VAL A 58 -9.81 -7.68 -2.61
N SER A 59 -9.67 -8.14 -1.37
CA SER A 59 -10.76 -8.09 -0.39
C SER A 59 -11.09 -6.67 0.01
N GLU A 60 -12.33 -6.48 0.47
CA GLU A 60 -12.77 -5.18 0.98
C GLU A 60 -11.94 -4.74 2.19
N GLU A 61 -11.51 -5.69 3.02
CA GLU A 61 -10.68 -5.37 4.18
C GLU A 61 -9.37 -4.68 3.76
N THR A 62 -8.71 -5.22 2.74
CA THR A 62 -7.48 -4.63 2.23
C THR A 62 -7.73 -3.27 1.58
N LYS A 63 -8.81 -3.15 0.80
CA LYS A 63 -9.17 -1.86 0.20
C LYS A 63 -9.43 -0.80 1.27
N ASN A 64 -10.13 -1.15 2.34
CA ASN A 64 -10.41 -0.22 3.43
C ASN A 64 -9.14 0.25 4.13
N ILE A 65 -8.18 -0.65 4.31
CA ILE A 65 -6.87 -0.29 4.87
C ILE A 65 -6.18 0.75 3.98
N LEU A 66 -6.18 0.53 2.68
CA LEU A 66 -5.50 1.43 1.74
C LEU A 66 -6.19 2.79 1.63
N VAL A 67 -7.51 2.83 1.75
CA VAL A 67 -8.25 4.09 1.77
C VAL A 67 -7.79 4.98 2.93
N GLU A 68 -7.42 4.39 4.05
CA GLU A 68 -6.93 5.15 5.20
C GLU A 68 -5.64 5.93 4.90
N PHE A 69 -4.83 5.46 3.95
CA PHE A 69 -3.65 6.21 3.50
C PHE A 69 -4.04 7.56 2.89
N ASP A 70 -5.10 7.57 2.08
CA ASP A 70 -5.55 8.81 1.44
C ASP A 70 -6.02 9.83 2.48
N GLU A 71 -6.51 9.38 3.61
CA GLU A 71 -6.99 10.24 4.67
C GLU A 71 -5.85 10.86 5.51
N LEU A 72 -4.67 10.27 5.48
CA LEU A 72 -3.55 10.72 6.31
C LEU A 72 -3.14 12.17 6.04
N ASN A 73 -3.20 12.60 4.78
CA ASN A 73 -2.78 13.95 4.44
C ASN A 73 -3.66 15.00 5.12
N ALA A 74 -4.96 14.77 5.12
CA ALA A 74 -5.89 15.68 5.79
C ALA A 74 -5.71 15.63 7.31
N LEU A 75 -5.48 14.45 7.86
CA LEU A 75 -5.30 14.27 9.30
C LEU A 75 -4.05 14.96 9.81
N GLN A 76 -2.99 14.98 9.01
CA GLN A 76 -1.72 15.57 9.42
C GLN A 76 -1.87 17.02 9.89
N ASP A 77 -2.75 17.77 9.23
CA ASP A 77 -2.99 19.17 9.54
C ASP A 77 -4.07 19.41 10.59
N LEU A 78 -4.87 18.39 10.89
CA LEU A 78 -6.04 18.52 11.76
C LEU A 78 -5.83 17.99 13.18
N VAL A 79 -4.84 17.15 13.38
CA VAL A 79 -4.62 16.50 14.68
C VAL A 79 -3.20 16.76 15.17
N SER A 80 -2.95 16.46 16.45
CA SER A 80 -1.62 16.59 17.02
C SER A 80 -0.68 15.55 16.42
N GLU A 81 0.63 15.80 16.58
CA GLU A 81 1.65 14.85 16.13
C GLU A 81 1.47 13.47 16.79
N ASP A 82 1.13 13.47 18.08
CA ASP A 82 0.91 12.22 18.81
C ASP A 82 -0.28 11.45 18.25
N ASP A 83 -1.37 12.13 17.95
CA ASP A 83 -2.56 11.52 17.38
C ASP A 83 -2.29 10.99 15.98
N PHE A 84 -1.52 11.73 15.19
CA PHE A 84 -1.12 11.30 13.86
C PHE A 84 -0.28 10.02 13.92
N ASN A 85 0.69 9.98 14.82
CA ASN A 85 1.56 8.82 14.99
C ASN A 85 0.77 7.61 15.49
N GLU A 86 -0.23 7.83 16.32
CA GLU A 86 -1.13 6.77 16.77
C GLU A 86 -1.92 6.20 15.60
N LYS A 87 -2.39 7.07 14.71
CA LYS A 87 -3.10 6.62 13.50
C LYS A 87 -2.19 5.79 12.59
N LEU A 88 -0.95 6.23 12.41
CA LEU A 88 0.03 5.45 11.62
C LEU A 88 0.24 4.07 12.21
N SER A 89 0.39 3.99 13.53
CA SER A 89 0.57 2.71 14.21
C SER A 89 -0.63 1.80 14.07
N LYS A 90 -1.82 2.37 14.09
CA LYS A 90 -3.06 1.60 13.92
C LYS A 90 -3.16 1.02 12.52
N ILE A 91 -2.84 1.80 11.51
CA ILE A 91 -2.83 1.33 10.12
C ILE A 91 -1.80 0.21 9.98
N GLU A 92 -0.62 0.38 10.57
CA GLU A 92 0.42 -0.64 10.55
C GLU A 92 -0.06 -1.96 11.14
N GLN A 93 -0.73 -1.90 12.29
CA GLN A 93 -1.26 -3.09 12.94
C GLN A 93 -2.33 -3.76 12.08
N ASN A 94 -3.18 -2.98 11.44
CA ASN A 94 -4.21 -3.52 10.55
C ASN A 94 -3.59 -4.25 9.36
N ILE A 95 -2.53 -3.68 8.78
CA ILE A 95 -1.82 -4.31 7.67
C ILE A 95 -1.18 -5.62 8.14
N LYS A 96 -0.51 -5.60 9.27
CA LYS A 96 0.15 -6.80 9.80
C LYS A 96 -0.85 -7.90 10.11
N LYS A 97 -1.97 -7.53 10.71
CA LYS A 97 -3.03 -8.48 11.02
C LYS A 97 -3.58 -9.12 9.75
N ARG A 98 -3.80 -8.31 8.72
CA ARG A 98 -4.29 -8.84 7.46
C ARG A 98 -3.28 -9.75 6.79
N LEU A 99 -1.99 -9.41 6.87
CA LEU A 99 -0.92 -10.24 6.31
C LEU A 99 -0.85 -11.62 6.95
N GLU A 100 -1.26 -11.75 8.21
CA GLU A 100 -1.29 -13.04 8.88
C GLU A 100 -2.16 -14.05 8.16
N ASP A 101 -3.22 -13.59 7.47
CA ASP A 101 -4.08 -14.46 6.70
C ASP A 101 -3.38 -15.06 5.48
N PHE A 102 -2.24 -14.50 5.12
CA PHE A 102 -1.43 -14.97 4.00
C PHE A 102 -0.12 -15.60 4.47
N SER A 103 0.00 -15.91 5.77
CA SER A 103 1.19 -16.57 6.29
C SER A 103 1.34 -17.93 5.62
N GLY A 104 2.55 -18.28 5.23
CA GLY A 104 2.78 -19.49 4.43
C GLY A 104 2.65 -19.28 2.93
N SER A 105 2.16 -18.13 2.50
CA SER A 105 2.12 -17.75 1.10
C SER A 105 3.21 -16.74 0.82
N PHE A 106 3.63 -16.64 -0.44
CA PHE A 106 4.53 -15.58 -0.87
C PHE A 106 4.01 -15.05 -2.21
N TRP A 107 4.26 -13.76 -2.45
CA TRP A 107 3.88 -13.21 -3.73
C TRP A 107 4.88 -13.65 -4.80
N SER A 108 4.41 -13.77 -6.02
CA SER A 108 5.23 -14.19 -7.15
C SER A 108 5.07 -13.20 -8.28
N ALA A 109 6.18 -12.83 -8.90
CA ALA A 109 6.18 -11.83 -9.96
C ALA A 109 7.27 -12.13 -10.98
N LYS A 110 7.13 -11.54 -12.16
CA LYS A 110 8.17 -11.58 -13.19
C LYS A 110 8.13 -10.28 -13.97
N TRP A 111 9.22 -9.94 -14.60
CA TRP A 111 9.26 -8.80 -15.49
C TRP A 111 8.53 -9.12 -16.80
N ALA A 112 7.82 -8.14 -17.33
CA ALA A 112 6.99 -8.36 -18.53
C ALA A 112 7.81 -8.76 -19.75
N ASN A 113 9.09 -8.38 -19.79
CA ASN A 113 9.97 -8.67 -20.92
C ASN A 113 10.80 -9.94 -20.73
N GLU A 114 10.56 -10.70 -19.68
CA GLU A 114 11.27 -11.96 -19.49
C GLU A 114 10.75 -13.02 -20.46
N ASN A 115 11.67 -13.72 -21.08
CA ASN A 115 11.33 -14.89 -21.88
C ASN A 115 11.24 -16.09 -20.94
N SER A 116 10.07 -16.58 -20.75
CA SER A 116 9.86 -17.71 -19.86
C SER A 116 9.75 -19.00 -20.64
#